data_17a4e05e6bc2743f5c3b5a497aabee7b
#
_entry.id   17a4e05e6bc2743f5c3b5a497aabee7b
#
_cell.length_a   1.000
_cell.length_b   1.000
_cell.length_c   1.000
_cell.angle_alpha   90.00
_cell.angle_beta   90.00
_cell.angle_gamma   90.00
#
_symmetry.space_group_name_H-M   'P 1'
#
loop_
_entity.id
_entity.type
_entity.pdbx_description
1 polymer ?
#
loop_
_entity_poly.entity_id
_entity_poly.type
_entity_poly.pdbx_seq_one_letter_code
_entity_poly.pdbx_strand_id
1 'polypeptide(L)'
;IVVYNVSDSAGNAATEASRIVMVGDTGSPIIRLTGASTIVMEGGAEYVDLGATSEDRVDGDLTENIVVSNPVDVFKADTYLVTFDVEDEQGNPALQVVRTVIIEDHVPPVIEFIGDAELETQAGYEFTDPGVKATDNLDGDLATRLITDSTVNFKVPGDYSIKYLVEDRVGNKAEVKVRTIRVVDTEGPAIALKGEPTVQLEAGGSYEEPGASASDRVEGDLTAAVKMSGDVDTTVTGSYEIRYEAQDSRGNAGSAAVRQVVVVDTTPPTVKRIESLQVLEGKPLQIVVSANDNGRTDSLLSYSLRGAPEGMSLVEATQSVEWTPAEEQGPGVYRFDVVVSDGKLETVREVTIEVEEVNAPPVALE
;
A
#
# COMPACT_ATOMS: atom_id res chain seq x y z
N ILE A 1 -23.81 -100.50 14.28
CA ILE A 1 -24.19 -101.70 13.49
C ILE A 1 -25.37 -102.39 14.19
N VAL A 2 -26.48 -102.64 13.50
CA VAL A 2 -27.59 -103.41 14.00
C VAL A 2 -27.44 -104.85 13.47
N VAL A 3 -27.37 -105.76 14.39
CA VAL A 3 -27.16 -107.21 14.08
C VAL A 3 -28.46 -107.93 14.27
N TYR A 4 -28.83 -108.81 13.31
CA TYR A 4 -30.03 -109.61 13.32
C TYR A 4 -29.62 -111.06 13.42
N ASN A 5 -30.03 -111.75 14.50
CA ASN A 5 -29.79 -113.18 14.76
C ASN A 5 -31.12 -113.84 14.90
N VAL A 6 -31.24 -115.04 14.33
CA VAL A 6 -32.42 -115.95 14.53
C VAL A 6 -31.92 -117.39 14.60
N SER A 7 -32.52 -118.16 15.46
CA SER A 7 -32.30 -119.61 15.54
C SER A 7 -33.64 -120.38 15.35
N ASP A 8 -33.62 -121.58 14.78
CA ASP A 8 -34.77 -122.41 14.65
C ASP A 8 -35.15 -123.13 16.02
N SER A 9 -36.22 -123.76 16.07
CA SER A 9 -36.72 -124.46 17.30
C SER A 9 -35.82 -125.60 17.75
N ALA A 10 -34.93 -126.10 16.94
CA ALA A 10 -33.94 -127.15 17.26
C ALA A 10 -32.60 -126.54 17.73
N GLY A 11 -32.45 -125.08 17.77
CA GLY A 11 -31.29 -124.41 18.23
C GLY A 11 -30.24 -124.07 17.11
N ASN A 12 -30.55 -124.41 15.85
CA ASN A 12 -29.61 -124.02 14.76
C ASN A 12 -29.70 -122.59 14.46
N ALA A 13 -28.57 -121.89 14.55
CA ALA A 13 -28.47 -120.47 14.28
C ALA A 13 -28.37 -120.20 12.79
N ALA A 14 -29.12 -119.21 12.28
CA ALA A 14 -28.96 -118.67 10.92
C ALA A 14 -27.65 -117.87 10.82
N THR A 15 -27.18 -117.71 9.61
CA THR A 15 -26.03 -116.72 9.35
C THR A 15 -26.47 -115.31 9.76
N GLU A 16 -25.62 -114.71 10.59
CA GLU A 16 -25.86 -113.37 11.06
C GLU A 16 -26.01 -112.40 9.89
N ALA A 17 -27.03 -111.54 9.94
CA ALA A 17 -27.20 -110.39 9.03
C ALA A 17 -26.99 -109.05 9.79
N SER A 18 -26.21 -108.16 9.24
CA SER A 18 -26.00 -106.92 9.86
C SER A 18 -26.36 -105.76 8.92
N ARG A 19 -26.84 -104.70 9.54
CA ARG A 19 -27.06 -103.41 8.87
C ARG A 19 -26.16 -102.31 9.53
N ILE A 20 -25.39 -101.60 8.74
CA ILE A 20 -24.70 -100.45 9.22
C ILE A 20 -25.69 -99.28 9.16
N VAL A 21 -25.93 -98.67 10.26
CA VAL A 21 -26.63 -97.39 10.36
C VAL A 21 -25.57 -96.29 10.64
N MET A 22 -25.41 -95.41 9.70
CA MET A 22 -24.57 -94.22 9.88
C MET A 22 -25.49 -93.08 10.31
N VAL A 23 -25.17 -92.49 11.45
CA VAL A 23 -25.79 -91.27 11.92
C VAL A 23 -24.75 -90.16 11.69
N GLY A 24 -25.09 -89.25 10.83
CA GLY A 24 -24.27 -88.08 10.52
C GLY A 24 -25.08 -86.82 10.74
N ASP A 25 -24.40 -85.81 11.10
CA ASP A 25 -25.01 -84.45 11.15
C ASP A 25 -24.94 -83.81 9.77
N THR A 26 -26.07 -83.34 9.26
CA THR A 26 -26.26 -82.62 8.02
C THR A 26 -27.08 -81.36 8.24
N GLY A 27 -27.34 -81.04 9.52
CA GLY A 27 -28.02 -79.81 9.91
C GLY A 27 -27.06 -78.65 9.81
N SER A 28 -27.53 -77.47 9.49
CA SER A 28 -26.74 -76.23 9.50
C SER A 28 -27.08 -75.41 10.74
N PRO A 29 -26.14 -74.76 11.35
CA PRO A 29 -26.35 -73.81 12.44
C PRO A 29 -27.30 -72.65 12.05
N ILE A 30 -27.97 -72.07 13.03
CA ILE A 30 -28.89 -70.96 12.86
C ILE A 30 -28.29 -69.73 13.55
N ILE A 31 -27.97 -68.68 12.77
CA ILE A 31 -27.50 -67.43 13.29
C ILE A 31 -28.68 -66.47 13.57
N ARG A 32 -28.63 -65.76 14.72
CA ARG A 32 -29.60 -64.74 15.12
C ARG A 32 -28.88 -63.48 15.54
N LEU A 33 -29.17 -62.29 14.89
CA LEU A 33 -28.61 -61.03 15.28
C LEU A 33 -29.03 -60.63 16.70
N THR A 34 -28.08 -60.08 17.45
CA THR A 34 -28.38 -59.42 18.70
C THR A 34 -28.67 -57.91 18.35
N GLY A 35 -29.92 -57.48 18.59
CA GLY A 35 -30.39 -56.17 18.25
C GLY A 35 -30.97 -56.02 16.84
N ALA A 36 -31.00 -54.85 16.31
CA ALA A 36 -31.61 -54.52 15.03
C ALA A 36 -30.82 -55.05 13.82
N SER A 37 -31.48 -55.42 12.76
CA SER A 37 -30.89 -55.86 11.49
C SER A 37 -30.46 -54.61 10.62
N THR A 38 -31.02 -53.44 10.90
CA THR A 38 -30.64 -52.19 10.27
C THR A 38 -30.35 -51.15 11.34
N ILE A 39 -29.20 -50.49 11.25
CA ILE A 39 -28.77 -49.40 12.12
C ILE A 39 -28.53 -48.19 11.24
N VAL A 40 -29.12 -47.03 11.60
CA VAL A 40 -28.87 -45.73 10.97
C VAL A 40 -28.22 -44.87 12.03
N MET A 41 -27.11 -44.23 11.70
CA MET A 41 -26.39 -43.39 12.64
C MET A 41 -25.69 -42.26 11.94
N GLU A 42 -25.45 -41.15 12.67
CA GLU A 42 -24.69 -40.00 12.22
C GLU A 42 -23.21 -40.36 12.13
N GLY A 43 -22.55 -39.91 11.08
CA GLY A 43 -21.14 -40.13 10.88
C GLY A 43 -20.26 -39.47 11.93
N GLY A 44 -19.09 -40.03 12.16
CA GLY A 44 -18.17 -39.63 13.22
C GLY A 44 -18.54 -40.11 14.62
N ALA A 45 -19.75 -40.72 14.80
CA ALA A 45 -20.11 -41.35 16.06
C ALA A 45 -19.48 -42.73 16.16
N GLU A 46 -19.22 -43.20 17.39
CA GLU A 46 -18.65 -44.53 17.62
C GLU A 46 -19.69 -45.63 17.27
N TYR A 47 -19.29 -46.60 16.45
CA TYR A 47 -20.06 -47.77 16.12
C TYR A 47 -19.52 -48.98 16.83
N VAL A 48 -20.38 -49.66 17.64
CA VAL A 48 -20.09 -50.95 18.27
C VAL A 48 -21.16 -51.94 17.84
N ASP A 49 -20.77 -53.00 17.13
CA ASP A 49 -21.68 -54.05 16.73
C ASP A 49 -22.08 -54.93 17.93
N LEU A 50 -23.38 -55.18 18.10
CA LEU A 50 -23.92 -56.01 19.19
C LEU A 50 -23.71 -57.50 18.97
N GLY A 51 -23.20 -57.90 17.81
CA GLY A 51 -22.94 -59.31 17.46
C GLY A 51 -24.17 -60.07 17.09
N ALA A 52 -24.00 -61.38 17.10
CA ALA A 52 -25.03 -62.36 16.85
C ALA A 52 -24.81 -63.60 17.76
N THR A 53 -25.81 -64.46 17.89
CA THR A 53 -25.72 -65.78 18.51
C THR A 53 -25.94 -66.88 17.47
N SER A 54 -25.34 -68.06 17.67
CA SER A 54 -25.56 -69.20 16.81
C SER A 54 -25.80 -70.48 17.62
N GLU A 55 -26.74 -71.25 17.17
CA GLU A 55 -27.11 -72.57 17.80
C GLU A 55 -27.27 -73.63 16.74
N ASP A 56 -26.68 -74.80 16.98
CA ASP A 56 -26.89 -76.00 16.21
C ASP A 56 -27.59 -77.08 17.06
N ARG A 57 -28.31 -77.91 16.38
CA ARG A 57 -29.10 -78.97 17.08
C ARG A 57 -28.21 -80.01 17.72
N VAL A 58 -27.05 -80.31 17.11
CA VAL A 58 -26.16 -81.45 17.54
C VAL A 58 -24.98 -80.86 18.32
N ASP A 59 -24.37 -79.76 17.81
CA ASP A 59 -23.15 -79.15 18.40
C ASP A 59 -23.46 -78.09 19.46
N GLY A 60 -24.72 -77.61 19.55
CA GLY A 60 -25.17 -76.71 20.58
C GLY A 60 -24.82 -75.27 20.24
N ASP A 61 -24.34 -74.50 21.25
CA ASP A 61 -23.98 -73.09 21.12
C ASP A 61 -22.68 -72.94 20.38
N LEU A 62 -22.73 -72.28 19.20
CA LEU A 62 -21.62 -71.99 18.31
C LEU A 62 -21.35 -70.47 18.24
N THR A 63 -21.83 -69.64 19.20
CA THR A 63 -21.76 -68.24 19.20
C THR A 63 -20.31 -67.76 19.13
N GLU A 64 -19.36 -68.39 19.82
CA GLU A 64 -17.95 -68.03 19.80
C GLU A 64 -17.23 -68.33 18.46
N ASN A 65 -17.85 -69.23 17.68
CA ASN A 65 -17.30 -69.66 16.38
C ASN A 65 -17.73 -68.71 15.21
N ILE A 66 -18.63 -67.74 15.49
CA ILE A 66 -19.10 -66.82 14.45
C ILE A 66 -17.94 -66.01 13.92
N VAL A 67 -17.72 -66.04 12.61
CA VAL A 67 -16.81 -65.16 11.87
C VAL A 67 -17.55 -63.90 11.44
N VAL A 68 -17.09 -62.78 11.91
CA VAL A 68 -17.65 -61.43 11.59
C VAL A 68 -16.79 -60.72 10.62
N SER A 69 -17.37 -60.23 9.52
CA SER A 69 -16.73 -59.24 8.65
C SER A 69 -17.43 -57.91 8.85
N ASN A 70 -16.69 -56.91 9.40
CA ASN A 70 -17.21 -55.61 9.71
C ASN A 70 -16.39 -54.53 8.94
N PRO A 71 -16.89 -54.03 7.80
CA PRO A 71 -16.25 -53.01 6.98
C PRO A 71 -16.65 -51.56 7.32
N VAL A 72 -17.41 -51.34 8.42
CA VAL A 72 -17.98 -50.02 8.73
C VAL A 72 -16.89 -48.98 8.93
N ASP A 73 -16.92 -47.93 8.11
CA ASP A 73 -16.14 -46.73 8.27
C ASP A 73 -17.08 -45.58 8.68
N VAL A 74 -17.00 -45.18 9.93
CA VAL A 74 -17.87 -44.14 10.52
C VAL A 74 -17.55 -42.74 10.01
N PHE A 75 -16.39 -42.52 9.33
CA PHE A 75 -16.01 -41.25 8.74
C PHE A 75 -16.36 -41.14 7.26
N LYS A 76 -17.19 -42.04 6.75
CA LYS A 76 -17.67 -41.99 5.37
C LYS A 76 -19.15 -42.33 5.30
N ALA A 77 -19.94 -41.34 4.84
CA ALA A 77 -21.36 -41.54 4.59
C ALA A 77 -21.57 -42.60 3.47
N ASP A 78 -22.07 -43.79 3.84
CA ASP A 78 -22.30 -44.93 2.94
C ASP A 78 -23.17 -45.97 3.63
N THR A 79 -23.54 -47.06 2.90
CA THR A 79 -24.22 -48.23 3.44
C THR A 79 -23.26 -49.41 3.52
N TYR A 80 -23.06 -49.92 4.72
CA TYR A 80 -22.16 -51.04 5.02
C TYR A 80 -22.92 -52.27 5.37
N LEU A 81 -22.39 -53.45 4.97
CA LEU A 81 -22.93 -54.75 5.28
C LEU A 81 -21.99 -55.51 6.23
N VAL A 82 -22.40 -55.69 7.48
CA VAL A 82 -21.68 -56.52 8.44
C VAL A 82 -22.22 -57.90 8.28
N THR A 83 -21.37 -58.92 7.96
CA THR A 83 -21.75 -60.31 7.72
C THR A 83 -21.34 -61.19 8.88
N PHE A 84 -22.15 -62.18 9.15
CA PHE A 84 -21.97 -63.19 10.18
C PHE A 84 -22.06 -64.56 9.54
N ASP A 85 -21.01 -65.33 9.65
CA ASP A 85 -20.88 -66.71 9.10
C ASP A 85 -20.43 -67.68 10.20
N VAL A 86 -20.88 -68.86 10.15
CA VAL A 86 -20.47 -70.00 11.03
C VAL A 86 -20.69 -71.31 10.35
N GLU A 87 -19.88 -72.29 10.65
CA GLU A 87 -20.07 -73.71 10.30
C GLU A 87 -20.00 -74.58 11.55
N ASP A 88 -20.67 -75.74 11.49
CA ASP A 88 -20.62 -76.75 12.56
C ASP A 88 -19.30 -77.58 12.55
N GLU A 89 -19.10 -78.49 13.49
CA GLU A 89 -17.93 -79.38 13.53
C GLU A 89 -17.81 -80.31 12.30
N GLN A 90 -18.89 -80.52 11.59
CA GLN A 90 -18.95 -81.37 10.39
C GLN A 90 -18.75 -80.55 9.10
N GLY A 91 -18.66 -79.20 9.21
CA GLY A 91 -18.48 -78.29 8.10
C GLY A 91 -19.77 -77.94 7.35
N ASN A 92 -20.95 -78.09 7.98
CA ASN A 92 -22.20 -77.59 7.39
C ASN A 92 -22.34 -76.11 7.67
N PRO A 93 -22.35 -75.25 6.63
CA PRO A 93 -22.37 -73.77 6.82
C PRO A 93 -23.79 -73.31 7.19
N ALA A 94 -23.88 -72.31 8.09
CA ALA A 94 -25.10 -71.55 8.32
C ALA A 94 -25.47 -70.70 7.11
N LEU A 95 -26.77 -70.38 7.01
CA LEU A 95 -27.13 -69.27 6.11
C LEU A 95 -26.55 -67.99 6.66
N GLN A 96 -25.73 -67.29 5.83
CA GLN A 96 -25.15 -66.04 6.21
C GLN A 96 -26.20 -64.98 6.64
N VAL A 97 -25.98 -64.35 7.75
CA VAL A 97 -26.82 -63.24 8.26
C VAL A 97 -26.12 -61.97 8.12
N VAL A 98 -26.85 -60.91 7.73
CA VAL A 98 -26.29 -59.54 7.42
C VAL A 98 -26.99 -58.50 8.26
N ARG A 99 -26.17 -57.59 8.86
CA ARG A 99 -26.65 -56.34 9.43
C ARG A 99 -26.28 -55.23 8.49
N THR A 100 -27.26 -54.39 8.14
CA THR A 100 -27.05 -53.17 7.36
C THR A 100 -26.77 -52.01 8.30
N VAL A 101 -25.64 -51.31 8.10
CA VAL A 101 -25.29 -50.11 8.84
C VAL A 101 -25.24 -48.95 7.85
N ILE A 102 -26.06 -47.93 8.07
CA ILE A 102 -26.17 -46.74 7.23
C ILE A 102 -25.55 -45.58 7.99
N ILE A 103 -24.46 -45.05 7.47
CA ILE A 103 -23.83 -43.84 7.98
C ILE A 103 -24.37 -42.64 7.18
N GLU A 104 -25.04 -41.73 7.86
CA GLU A 104 -25.61 -40.52 7.30
C GLU A 104 -24.80 -39.32 7.74
N ASP A 105 -24.86 -38.22 6.97
CA ASP A 105 -24.23 -36.96 7.28
C ASP A 105 -25.28 -35.85 7.19
N HIS A 106 -25.59 -35.26 8.35
CA HIS A 106 -26.53 -34.12 8.46
C HIS A 106 -25.85 -32.90 9.10
N VAL A 107 -24.56 -32.99 9.43
CA VAL A 107 -23.81 -31.93 10.09
C VAL A 107 -23.26 -30.99 9.03
N PRO A 108 -23.69 -29.68 8.99
CA PRO A 108 -23.15 -28.76 8.02
C PRO A 108 -21.71 -28.36 8.36
N PRO A 109 -20.90 -28.01 7.35
CA PRO A 109 -19.55 -27.48 7.54
C PRO A 109 -19.49 -26.20 8.37
N VAL A 110 -18.35 -25.97 9.00
CA VAL A 110 -18.07 -24.77 9.78
C VAL A 110 -17.05 -23.89 9.05
N ILE A 111 -17.34 -22.59 8.94
CA ILE A 111 -16.43 -21.58 8.40
C ILE A 111 -15.91 -20.71 9.55
N GLU A 112 -14.59 -20.58 9.67
CA GLU A 112 -13.91 -19.72 10.64
C GLU A 112 -13.05 -18.69 9.94
N PHE A 113 -13.09 -17.40 10.36
CA PHE A 113 -12.22 -16.38 9.81
C PHE A 113 -10.75 -16.64 10.17
N ILE A 114 -9.87 -16.41 9.19
CA ILE A 114 -8.45 -16.18 9.44
C ILE A 114 -8.30 -14.67 9.61
N GLY A 115 -7.94 -14.22 10.83
CA GLY A 115 -7.94 -12.79 11.19
C GLY A 115 -9.34 -12.24 11.50
N ASP A 116 -9.49 -10.93 11.39
CA ASP A 116 -10.71 -10.23 11.81
C ASP A 116 -11.83 -10.31 10.78
N ALA A 117 -13.07 -10.22 11.27
CA ALA A 117 -14.27 -10.15 10.45
C ALA A 117 -14.49 -8.78 9.81
N GLU A 118 -13.91 -7.75 10.41
CA GLU A 118 -13.95 -6.36 9.93
C GLU A 118 -12.53 -5.90 9.68
N LEU A 119 -12.23 -5.41 8.49
CA LEU A 119 -10.91 -4.95 8.09
C LEU A 119 -11.04 -3.56 7.44
N GLU A 120 -10.00 -2.74 7.63
CA GLU A 120 -9.87 -1.43 6.99
C GLU A 120 -8.64 -1.43 6.09
N THR A 121 -8.74 -0.79 4.93
CA THR A 121 -7.65 -0.63 3.98
C THR A 121 -7.72 0.73 3.30
N GLN A 122 -6.57 1.24 2.88
CA GLN A 122 -6.45 2.49 2.14
C GLN A 122 -6.81 2.29 0.67
N ALA A 123 -7.59 3.20 0.10
CA ALA A 123 -7.97 3.18 -1.31
C ALA A 123 -6.75 3.35 -2.24
N GLY A 124 -6.80 2.68 -3.39
CA GLY A 124 -5.73 2.71 -4.38
C GLY A 124 -4.51 1.83 -4.06
N TYR A 125 -4.53 1.09 -2.93
CA TYR A 125 -3.51 0.12 -2.57
C TYR A 125 -3.97 -1.32 -2.82
N GLU A 126 -3.00 -2.24 -2.94
CA GLU A 126 -3.29 -3.66 -3.00
C GLU A 126 -3.68 -4.18 -1.61
N PHE A 127 -4.71 -4.99 -1.57
CA PHE A 127 -5.16 -5.66 -0.36
C PHE A 127 -5.30 -7.14 -0.63
N THR A 128 -4.84 -7.96 0.32
CA THR A 128 -5.00 -9.41 0.29
C THR A 128 -5.90 -9.84 1.44
N ASP A 129 -7.01 -10.48 1.10
CA ASP A 129 -7.90 -11.07 2.08
C ASP A 129 -7.19 -12.24 2.80
N PRO A 130 -7.15 -12.26 4.15
CA PRO A 130 -6.59 -13.38 4.90
C PRO A 130 -7.32 -14.70 4.68
N GLY A 131 -8.57 -14.64 4.20
CA GLY A 131 -9.39 -15.81 3.94
C GLY A 131 -10.06 -16.42 5.17
N VAL A 132 -10.50 -17.66 5.02
CA VAL A 132 -11.19 -18.45 6.05
C VAL A 132 -10.69 -19.88 6.05
N LYS A 133 -10.93 -20.59 7.15
CA LYS A 133 -10.82 -22.04 7.25
C LYS A 133 -12.22 -22.63 7.16
N ALA A 134 -12.39 -23.68 6.35
CA ALA A 134 -13.65 -24.42 6.24
C ALA A 134 -13.40 -25.88 6.57
N THR A 135 -14.15 -26.44 7.53
CA THR A 135 -14.00 -27.83 7.98
C THR A 135 -15.33 -28.46 8.23
N ASP A 136 -15.35 -29.76 8.04
CA ASP A 136 -16.49 -30.64 8.30
C ASP A 136 -16.06 -31.89 9.09
N ASN A 137 -17.00 -32.50 9.83
CA ASN A 137 -16.72 -33.66 10.68
C ASN A 137 -16.41 -34.94 9.88
N LEU A 138 -17.00 -35.12 8.70
CA LEU A 138 -16.76 -36.29 7.82
C LEU A 138 -15.82 -35.94 6.67
N ASP A 139 -16.01 -34.79 6.04
CA ASP A 139 -15.26 -34.38 4.85
C ASP A 139 -13.91 -33.73 5.17
N GLY A 140 -13.69 -33.34 6.43
CA GLY A 140 -12.45 -32.74 6.89
C GLY A 140 -12.23 -31.34 6.35
N ASP A 141 -11.09 -31.06 5.72
CA ASP A 141 -10.75 -29.75 5.14
C ASP A 141 -11.48 -29.52 3.81
N LEU A 142 -12.30 -28.49 3.77
CA LEU A 142 -13.09 -28.07 2.61
C LEU A 142 -12.56 -26.85 1.90
N ALA A 143 -11.31 -26.45 2.11
CA ALA A 143 -10.71 -25.26 1.50
C ALA A 143 -10.85 -25.23 -0.04
N THR A 144 -10.79 -26.39 -0.70
CA THR A 144 -10.92 -26.53 -2.16
C THR A 144 -12.35 -26.38 -2.68
N ARG A 145 -13.34 -26.46 -1.79
CA ARG A 145 -14.77 -26.31 -2.12
C ARG A 145 -15.33 -24.94 -1.74
N LEU A 146 -14.50 -24.10 -1.11
CA LEU A 146 -14.88 -22.77 -0.66
C LEU A 146 -15.22 -21.88 -1.87
N ILE A 147 -16.38 -21.25 -1.81
CA ILE A 147 -16.82 -20.24 -2.77
C ILE A 147 -16.73 -18.87 -2.11
N THR A 148 -16.07 -17.93 -2.79
CA THR A 148 -15.93 -16.55 -2.35
C THR A 148 -16.66 -15.62 -3.31
N ASP A 149 -17.60 -14.80 -2.78
CA ASP A 149 -18.32 -13.76 -3.52
C ASP A 149 -17.92 -12.40 -2.94
N SER A 150 -17.26 -11.57 -3.74
CA SER A 150 -16.68 -10.28 -3.32
C SER A 150 -17.26 -9.12 -4.12
N THR A 151 -17.69 -8.07 -3.41
CA THR A 151 -18.10 -6.79 -4.01
C THR A 151 -17.02 -5.73 -3.94
N VAL A 152 -15.83 -6.03 -3.39
CA VAL A 152 -14.81 -5.05 -3.03
C VAL A 152 -14.24 -4.34 -4.25
N ASN A 153 -14.26 -3.00 -4.18
CA ASN A 153 -13.56 -2.13 -5.10
C ASN A 153 -12.52 -1.29 -4.33
N PHE A 154 -11.26 -1.69 -4.38
CA PHE A 154 -10.17 -1.03 -3.67
C PHE A 154 -9.79 0.34 -4.23
N LYS A 155 -10.40 0.79 -5.32
CA LYS A 155 -10.16 2.11 -5.90
C LYS A 155 -11.15 3.17 -5.43
N VAL A 156 -12.23 2.76 -4.80
CA VAL A 156 -13.32 3.66 -4.40
C VAL A 156 -13.56 3.48 -2.90
N PRO A 157 -13.43 4.53 -2.09
CA PRO A 157 -13.78 4.48 -0.68
C PRO A 157 -15.24 4.13 -0.44
N GLY A 158 -15.47 3.23 0.53
CA GLY A 158 -16.80 2.73 0.87
C GLY A 158 -16.74 1.46 1.68
N ASP A 159 -17.90 0.96 2.09
CA ASP A 159 -18.06 -0.30 2.80
C ASP A 159 -18.41 -1.41 1.82
N TYR A 160 -17.65 -2.50 1.84
CA TYR A 160 -17.75 -3.65 0.96
C TYR A 160 -17.83 -4.94 1.76
N SER A 161 -18.18 -6.02 1.11
CA SER A 161 -18.23 -7.34 1.75
C SER A 161 -17.64 -8.44 0.90
N ILE A 162 -17.09 -9.44 1.61
CA ILE A 162 -16.66 -10.72 1.06
C ILE A 162 -17.49 -11.78 1.75
N LYS A 163 -18.24 -12.59 0.98
CA LYS A 163 -19.03 -13.71 1.47
C LYS A 163 -18.29 -15.00 1.20
N TYR A 164 -18.32 -15.89 2.19
CA TYR A 164 -17.74 -17.22 2.11
C TYR A 164 -18.86 -18.25 2.27
N LEU A 165 -18.91 -19.17 1.32
CA LEU A 165 -19.90 -20.24 1.24
C LEU A 165 -19.17 -21.56 1.01
N VAL A 166 -19.66 -22.59 1.63
CA VAL A 166 -19.18 -23.95 1.42
C VAL A 166 -20.32 -24.96 1.68
N GLU A 167 -20.32 -26.04 0.95
CA GLU A 167 -21.15 -27.23 1.20
C GLU A 167 -20.28 -28.48 1.21
N ASP A 168 -20.65 -29.46 2.03
CA ASP A 168 -20.02 -30.78 2.08
C ASP A 168 -20.34 -31.60 0.83
N ARG A 169 -19.92 -32.87 0.81
CA ARG A 169 -20.16 -33.77 -0.32
C ARG A 169 -21.61 -34.22 -0.46
N VAL A 170 -22.37 -34.24 0.63
CA VAL A 170 -23.77 -34.64 0.61
C VAL A 170 -24.73 -33.47 0.44
N GLY A 171 -24.22 -32.21 0.49
CA GLY A 171 -24.98 -31.01 0.21
C GLY A 171 -25.44 -30.24 1.43
N ASN A 172 -24.96 -30.53 2.65
CA ASN A 172 -25.22 -29.68 3.81
C ASN A 172 -24.45 -28.39 3.65
N LYS A 173 -25.10 -27.25 3.94
CA LYS A 173 -24.55 -25.90 3.71
C LYS A 173 -24.12 -25.30 5.02
N ALA A 174 -22.88 -24.75 5.05
CA ALA A 174 -22.40 -23.92 6.15
C ALA A 174 -23.23 -22.66 6.31
N GLU A 175 -23.25 -22.12 7.52
CA GLU A 175 -23.68 -20.74 7.73
C GLU A 175 -22.78 -19.79 6.95
N VAL A 176 -23.37 -18.88 6.15
CA VAL A 176 -22.62 -17.91 5.36
C VAL A 176 -21.83 -16.98 6.29
N LYS A 177 -20.52 -16.91 6.12
CA LYS A 177 -19.68 -15.92 6.80
C LYS A 177 -19.48 -14.70 5.89
N VAL A 178 -19.55 -13.51 6.48
CA VAL A 178 -19.39 -12.23 5.77
C VAL A 178 -18.30 -11.42 6.44
N ARG A 179 -17.25 -11.11 5.68
CA ARG A 179 -16.22 -10.14 6.10
C ARG A 179 -16.56 -8.78 5.54
N THR A 180 -16.55 -7.76 6.39
CA THR A 180 -16.70 -6.37 5.98
C THR A 180 -15.33 -5.76 5.71
N ILE A 181 -15.19 -5.09 4.56
CA ILE A 181 -13.98 -4.37 4.18
C ILE A 181 -14.34 -2.90 4.05
N ARG A 182 -13.79 -2.09 4.93
CA ARG A 182 -13.90 -0.64 4.86
C ARG A 182 -12.72 -0.08 4.08
N VAL A 183 -12.98 0.42 2.87
CA VAL A 183 -11.99 1.11 2.04
C VAL A 183 -12.07 2.59 2.39
N VAL A 184 -11.00 3.15 2.92
CA VAL A 184 -10.90 4.56 3.32
C VAL A 184 -9.94 5.32 2.41
N ASP A 185 -10.10 6.63 2.38
CA ASP A 185 -9.16 7.54 1.75
C ASP A 185 -8.83 8.63 2.76
N THR A 186 -7.62 8.58 3.28
CA THR A 186 -7.09 9.49 4.30
C THR A 186 -5.79 10.16 3.87
N GLU A 187 -5.33 9.88 2.64
CA GLU A 187 -4.13 10.48 2.07
C GLU A 187 -4.51 11.70 1.24
N GLY A 188 -3.79 12.80 1.41
CA GLY A 188 -3.96 13.97 0.55
C GLY A 188 -3.04 13.91 -0.68
N PRO A 189 -3.28 14.79 -1.68
CA PRO A 189 -2.56 14.79 -2.94
C PRO A 189 -1.06 15.07 -2.77
N ALA A 190 -0.24 14.39 -3.55
CA ALA A 190 1.18 14.68 -3.69
C ALA A 190 1.38 15.91 -4.59
N ILE A 191 2.08 16.93 -4.07
CA ILE A 191 2.37 18.19 -4.79
C ILE A 191 3.80 18.15 -5.30
N ALA A 192 3.99 18.42 -6.58
CA ALA A 192 5.29 18.47 -7.24
C ALA A 192 5.52 19.85 -7.90
N LEU A 193 6.63 20.51 -7.56
CA LEU A 193 7.05 21.75 -8.21
C LEU A 193 7.37 21.50 -9.68
N LYS A 194 6.99 22.44 -10.55
CA LYS A 194 7.47 22.47 -11.93
C LYS A 194 8.78 23.28 -11.97
N GLY A 195 9.88 22.66 -12.38
CA GLY A 195 11.22 23.25 -12.37
C GLY A 195 11.91 23.16 -11.01
N GLU A 196 12.96 23.94 -10.82
CA GLU A 196 13.87 23.85 -9.67
C GLU A 196 13.21 24.33 -8.36
N PRO A 197 13.48 23.67 -7.21
CA PRO A 197 12.96 24.09 -5.91
C PRO A 197 13.63 25.36 -5.37
N THR A 198 14.81 25.71 -5.87
CA THR A 198 15.53 26.94 -5.53
C THR A 198 15.95 27.63 -6.79
N VAL A 199 15.59 28.92 -6.92
CA VAL A 199 15.94 29.78 -8.06
C VAL A 199 16.70 30.97 -7.53
N GLN A 200 17.83 31.32 -8.18
CA GLN A 200 18.56 32.56 -7.92
C GLN A 200 18.44 33.49 -9.13
N LEU A 201 18.18 34.76 -8.90
CA LEU A 201 18.12 35.75 -9.94
C LEU A 201 18.78 37.05 -9.48
N GLU A 202 19.26 37.83 -10.46
CA GLU A 202 19.79 39.17 -10.26
C GLU A 202 18.66 40.15 -9.97
N ALA A 203 18.88 41.06 -9.03
CA ALA A 203 17.92 42.10 -8.69
C ALA A 203 17.55 42.95 -9.91
N GLY A 204 16.27 43.34 -10.01
CA GLY A 204 15.71 44.04 -11.20
C GLY A 204 15.47 43.10 -12.39
N GLY A 205 15.84 41.83 -12.29
CA GLY A 205 15.54 40.79 -13.31
C GLY A 205 14.06 40.42 -13.35
N SER A 206 13.63 39.74 -14.43
CA SER A 206 12.28 39.20 -14.53
C SER A 206 12.20 37.82 -13.94
N TYR A 207 11.13 37.54 -13.21
CA TYR A 207 10.81 36.21 -12.68
C TYR A 207 9.40 35.80 -13.10
N GLU A 208 9.26 34.58 -13.63
CA GLU A 208 7.99 33.98 -13.92
C GLU A 208 7.89 32.63 -13.18
N GLU A 209 6.87 32.47 -12.34
CA GLU A 209 6.68 31.27 -11.54
C GLU A 209 6.17 30.11 -12.39
N PRO A 210 6.91 28.96 -12.50
CA PRO A 210 6.50 27.82 -13.29
C PRO A 210 5.31 27.04 -12.71
N GLY A 211 5.03 27.24 -11.40
CA GLY A 211 3.93 26.60 -10.72
C GLY A 211 4.25 25.20 -10.19
N ALA A 212 3.19 24.49 -9.84
CA ALA A 212 3.23 23.12 -9.34
C ALA A 212 2.11 22.28 -9.95
N SER A 213 2.22 20.97 -9.84
CA SER A 213 1.16 20.00 -10.13
C SER A 213 0.80 19.25 -8.86
N ALA A 214 -0.42 18.71 -8.80
CA ALA A 214 -0.85 17.84 -7.71
C ALA A 214 -1.52 16.59 -8.29
N SER A 215 -1.28 15.44 -7.68
CA SER A 215 -1.92 14.19 -8.03
C SER A 215 -2.28 13.41 -6.79
N ASP A 216 -3.47 12.83 -6.80
CA ASP A 216 -3.99 11.97 -5.77
C ASP A 216 -4.13 10.54 -6.28
N ARG A 217 -3.99 9.56 -5.40
CA ARG A 217 -4.07 8.14 -5.77
C ARG A 217 -5.48 7.71 -6.14
N VAL A 218 -6.48 8.32 -5.52
CA VAL A 218 -7.90 7.98 -5.68
C VAL A 218 -8.56 8.88 -6.71
N GLU A 219 -8.30 10.19 -6.64
CA GLU A 219 -8.96 11.21 -7.46
C GLU A 219 -8.18 11.58 -8.73
N GLY A 220 -6.90 11.19 -8.81
CA GLY A 220 -6.04 11.44 -9.97
C GLY A 220 -5.47 12.84 -9.99
N ASP A 221 -5.55 13.53 -11.12
CA ASP A 221 -4.98 14.88 -11.31
C ASP A 221 -5.80 15.95 -10.58
N LEU A 222 -5.19 16.57 -9.58
CA LEU A 222 -5.73 17.68 -8.78
C LEU A 222 -4.94 18.98 -9.00
N THR A 223 -4.22 19.12 -10.10
CA THR A 223 -3.42 20.33 -10.42
C THR A 223 -4.27 21.61 -10.40
N ALA A 224 -5.54 21.53 -10.79
CA ALA A 224 -6.46 22.66 -10.74
C ALA A 224 -6.87 23.09 -9.30
N ALA A 225 -6.69 22.20 -8.32
CA ALA A 225 -6.99 22.47 -6.92
C ALA A 225 -5.80 23.07 -6.15
N VAL A 226 -4.62 23.17 -6.79
CA VAL A 226 -3.43 23.75 -6.18
C VAL A 226 -3.63 25.24 -5.91
N LYS A 227 -3.40 25.62 -4.67
CA LYS A 227 -3.38 27.01 -4.21
C LYS A 227 -1.94 27.46 -4.03
N MET A 228 -1.62 28.60 -4.62
CA MET A 228 -0.32 29.26 -4.48
C MET A 228 -0.44 30.43 -3.51
N SER A 229 0.57 30.63 -2.68
CA SER A 229 0.75 31.80 -1.82
C SER A 229 2.21 32.23 -1.79
N GLY A 230 2.46 33.50 -1.48
CA GLY A 230 3.76 34.14 -1.56
C GLY A 230 3.90 34.98 -2.84
N ASP A 231 4.82 35.94 -2.80
CA ASP A 231 5.14 36.83 -3.89
C ASP A 231 6.64 37.13 -3.90
N VAL A 232 7.18 37.46 -5.05
CA VAL A 232 8.60 37.76 -5.25
C VAL A 232 8.77 39.20 -5.73
N ASP A 233 9.35 40.04 -4.89
CA ASP A 233 9.78 41.37 -5.33
C ASP A 233 11.21 41.26 -5.88
N THR A 234 11.34 41.27 -7.20
CA THR A 234 12.62 41.14 -7.87
C THR A 234 13.47 42.44 -7.77
N THR A 235 12.90 43.55 -7.28
CA THR A 235 13.62 44.81 -7.11
C THR A 235 14.31 44.94 -5.75
N VAL A 236 14.00 44.02 -4.82
CA VAL A 236 14.56 44.00 -3.46
C VAL A 236 15.33 42.71 -3.24
N THR A 237 16.59 42.83 -2.83
CA THR A 237 17.43 41.67 -2.51
C THR A 237 16.90 40.96 -1.29
N GLY A 238 16.82 39.61 -1.37
CA GLY A 238 16.29 38.81 -0.27
C GLY A 238 15.99 37.36 -0.67
N SER A 239 15.42 36.62 0.28
CA SER A 239 14.91 35.25 0.05
C SER A 239 13.41 35.26 0.18
N TYR A 240 12.73 34.80 -0.85
CA TYR A 240 11.29 34.77 -0.98
C TYR A 240 10.83 33.31 -1.03
N GLU A 241 9.66 33.02 -0.46
CA GLU A 241 9.07 31.69 -0.48
C GLU A 241 7.73 31.73 -1.24
N ILE A 242 7.59 30.81 -2.20
CA ILE A 242 6.31 30.52 -2.87
C ILE A 242 5.87 29.16 -2.39
N ARG A 243 4.68 29.10 -1.76
CA ARG A 243 4.11 27.92 -1.14
C ARG A 243 2.92 27.43 -1.93
N TYR A 244 2.87 26.09 -2.14
CA TYR A 244 1.80 25.39 -2.82
C TYR A 244 1.12 24.42 -1.88
N GLU A 245 -0.20 24.45 -1.84
CA GLU A 245 -1.06 23.60 -1.03
C GLU A 245 -2.19 23.05 -1.90
N ALA A 246 -2.62 21.82 -1.62
CA ALA A 246 -3.78 21.20 -2.24
C ALA A 246 -4.46 20.26 -1.27
N GLN A 247 -5.77 20.05 -1.48
CA GLN A 247 -6.60 19.09 -0.76
C GLN A 247 -7.42 18.32 -1.77
N ASP A 248 -7.74 17.07 -1.43
CA ASP A 248 -8.71 16.27 -2.16
C ASP A 248 -10.17 16.69 -1.84
N SER A 249 -11.14 16.02 -2.43
CA SER A 249 -12.56 16.31 -2.19
C SER A 249 -13.06 15.91 -0.79
N ARG A 250 -12.29 15.08 -0.06
CA ARG A 250 -12.59 14.66 1.33
C ARG A 250 -11.95 15.57 2.37
N GLY A 251 -11.11 16.51 1.94
CA GLY A 251 -10.42 17.45 2.81
C GLY A 251 -9.08 16.94 3.33
N ASN A 252 -8.55 15.81 2.80
CA ASN A 252 -7.21 15.39 3.13
C ASN A 252 -6.21 16.33 2.47
N ALA A 253 -5.35 16.94 3.28
CA ALA A 253 -4.35 17.88 2.82
C ALA A 253 -3.06 17.18 2.41
N GLY A 254 -2.54 17.51 1.24
CA GLY A 254 -1.20 17.13 0.83
C GLY A 254 -0.12 17.88 1.60
N SER A 255 1.08 17.33 1.65
CA SER A 255 2.24 18.06 2.16
C SER A 255 2.52 19.24 1.25
N ALA A 256 2.66 20.45 1.84
CA ALA A 256 2.94 21.66 1.08
C ALA A 256 4.29 21.56 0.37
N ALA A 257 4.35 22.03 -0.88
CA ALA A 257 5.60 22.21 -1.61
C ALA A 257 6.01 23.69 -1.56
N VAL A 258 7.30 23.97 -1.37
CA VAL A 258 7.84 25.32 -1.24
C VAL A 258 8.97 25.50 -2.25
N ARG A 259 8.90 26.61 -3.00
CA ARG A 259 10.00 27.11 -3.82
C ARG A 259 10.65 28.28 -3.13
N GLN A 260 11.97 28.26 -3.05
CA GLN A 260 12.78 29.41 -2.62
C GLN A 260 13.28 30.19 -3.82
N VAL A 261 13.06 31.52 -3.79
CA VAL A 261 13.58 32.45 -4.79
C VAL A 261 14.51 33.43 -4.09
N VAL A 262 15.79 33.42 -4.49
CA VAL A 262 16.82 34.24 -3.90
C VAL A 262 17.17 35.34 -4.87
N VAL A 263 16.81 36.58 -4.53
CA VAL A 263 17.19 37.80 -5.29
C VAL A 263 18.51 38.29 -4.75
N VAL A 264 19.52 38.28 -5.60
CA VAL A 264 20.89 38.71 -5.28
C VAL A 264 21.25 39.94 -6.08
N ASP A 265 22.28 40.64 -5.63
CA ASP A 265 22.90 41.74 -6.35
C ASP A 265 24.38 41.43 -6.51
N THR A 266 24.78 41.17 -7.75
CA THR A 266 26.14 40.81 -8.14
C THR A 266 26.72 41.78 -9.20
N THR A 267 25.94 42.75 -9.61
CA THR A 267 26.35 43.72 -10.62
C THR A 267 26.55 45.10 -10.03
N PRO A 268 27.68 45.81 -10.36
CA PRO A 268 27.92 47.12 -9.85
C PRO A 268 26.98 48.17 -10.49
N PRO A 269 26.76 49.33 -9.83
CA PRO A 269 25.95 50.41 -10.37
C PRO A 269 26.43 50.85 -11.75
N THR A 270 25.51 51.20 -12.61
CA THR A 270 25.80 51.72 -13.94
C THR A 270 25.85 53.22 -13.87
N VAL A 271 26.97 53.85 -14.26
CA VAL A 271 27.15 55.32 -14.30
C VAL A 271 27.09 55.80 -15.73
N LYS A 272 26.22 56.81 -16.00
CA LYS A 272 26.13 57.43 -17.31
C LYS A 272 27.47 58.10 -17.67
N ARG A 273 27.89 57.94 -18.92
CA ARG A 273 29.15 58.57 -19.42
C ARG A 273 29.14 60.05 -19.16
N ILE A 274 30.23 60.51 -18.55
CA ILE A 274 30.56 61.97 -18.40
C ILE A 274 31.56 62.27 -19.49
N GLU A 275 31.18 63.18 -20.36
CA GLU A 275 32.08 63.66 -21.44
C GLU A 275 33.18 64.58 -20.89
N SER A 276 34.27 64.69 -21.61
CA SER A 276 35.32 65.74 -21.27
C SER A 276 34.75 67.13 -21.34
N LEU A 277 35.06 67.91 -20.37
CA LEU A 277 34.52 69.27 -20.19
C LEU A 277 35.64 70.30 -20.24
N GLN A 278 35.26 71.49 -20.64
CA GLN A 278 36.12 72.71 -20.58
C GLN A 278 35.50 73.74 -19.66
N VAL A 279 36.30 74.41 -18.88
CA VAL A 279 35.88 75.49 -17.98
C VAL A 279 36.94 76.55 -17.93
N LEU A 280 36.51 77.78 -17.84
CA LEU A 280 37.44 78.93 -17.62
C LEU A 280 37.74 78.97 -16.11
N GLU A 281 39.00 79.32 -15.74
CA GLU A 281 39.33 79.61 -14.35
C GLU A 281 38.41 80.70 -13.78
N GLY A 282 38.11 80.63 -12.48
CA GLY A 282 37.16 81.54 -11.81
C GLY A 282 35.69 81.34 -12.20
N LYS A 283 35.34 80.40 -13.08
CA LYS A 283 33.97 80.16 -13.46
C LYS A 283 33.48 78.82 -12.80
N PRO A 284 32.24 78.81 -12.27
CA PRO A 284 31.70 77.63 -11.66
C PRO A 284 31.37 76.57 -12.74
N LEU A 285 31.73 75.30 -12.45
CA LEU A 285 31.38 74.10 -13.19
C LEU A 285 30.52 73.23 -12.30
N GLN A 286 29.43 72.72 -12.84
CA GLN A 286 28.58 71.66 -12.20
C GLN A 286 28.43 70.48 -13.14
N ILE A 287 28.69 69.29 -12.64
CA ILE A 287 28.53 68.01 -13.35
C ILE A 287 27.52 67.17 -12.60
N VAL A 288 26.35 66.90 -13.16
CA VAL A 288 25.37 66.03 -12.58
C VAL A 288 25.78 64.57 -12.89
N VAL A 289 25.98 63.77 -11.84
CA VAL A 289 26.32 62.38 -11.94
C VAL A 289 25.02 61.56 -11.93
N SER A 290 24.70 60.90 -13.04
CA SER A 290 23.53 60.04 -13.16
C SER A 290 23.97 58.59 -13.10
N ALA A 291 23.46 57.86 -12.12
CA ALA A 291 23.72 56.44 -11.97
C ALA A 291 22.42 55.66 -11.72
N ASN A 292 22.45 54.40 -12.03
CA ASN A 292 21.33 53.46 -11.81
C ASN A 292 21.90 52.08 -11.46
N ASP A 293 21.20 51.39 -10.58
CA ASP A 293 21.58 50.07 -10.12
C ASP A 293 20.48 49.03 -10.45
N ASN A 294 20.54 48.47 -11.67
CA ASN A 294 19.69 47.41 -12.21
C ASN A 294 18.18 47.51 -11.93
N GLY A 295 17.66 48.76 -11.74
CA GLY A 295 16.24 48.96 -11.42
C GLY A 295 15.84 48.56 -9.98
N ARG A 296 16.80 48.33 -9.11
CA ARG A 296 16.55 48.08 -7.68
C ARG A 296 15.92 49.30 -7.01
N THR A 297 15.00 49.05 -6.10
CA THR A 297 14.33 50.05 -5.28
C THR A 297 14.96 50.17 -3.87
N ASP A 298 15.71 49.14 -3.44
CA ASP A 298 16.40 49.08 -2.14
C ASP A 298 17.86 49.56 -2.18
N SER A 299 18.36 49.92 -3.36
CA SER A 299 19.73 50.41 -3.53
C SER A 299 19.84 51.90 -3.18
N LEU A 300 20.62 52.20 -2.16
CA LEU A 300 21.04 53.56 -1.79
C LEU A 300 22.43 53.81 -2.37
N LEU A 301 22.47 54.43 -3.54
CA LEU A 301 23.74 54.75 -4.18
C LEU A 301 24.48 55.86 -3.41
N SER A 302 25.73 55.59 -3.08
CA SER A 302 26.66 56.56 -2.52
C SER A 302 27.62 57.04 -3.59
N TYR A 303 27.99 58.31 -3.50
CA TYR A 303 28.86 58.96 -4.45
C TYR A 303 30.10 59.47 -3.73
N SER A 304 31.26 59.37 -4.35
CA SER A 304 32.52 59.95 -3.83
C SER A 304 33.46 60.33 -4.95
N LEU A 305 34.48 61.11 -4.62
CA LEU A 305 35.53 61.56 -5.55
C LEU A 305 36.85 60.94 -5.10
N ARG A 306 37.67 60.51 -6.06
CA ARG A 306 39.09 60.15 -5.84
C ARG A 306 39.97 60.94 -6.73
N GLY A 307 41.04 61.54 -6.17
CA GLY A 307 41.97 62.33 -6.91
C GLY A 307 41.42 63.72 -7.38
N ALA A 308 40.36 64.20 -6.73
CA ALA A 308 39.77 65.50 -7.06
C ALA A 308 40.73 66.64 -6.82
N PRO A 309 40.81 67.63 -7.72
CA PRO A 309 41.60 68.82 -7.54
C PRO A 309 41.10 69.64 -6.34
N GLU A 310 41.99 70.51 -5.83
CA GLU A 310 41.67 71.43 -4.72
C GLU A 310 40.45 72.31 -5.07
N GLY A 311 39.55 72.51 -4.11
CA GLY A 311 38.32 73.26 -4.27
C GLY A 311 37.18 72.54 -4.95
N MET A 312 37.40 71.34 -5.48
CA MET A 312 36.33 70.46 -6.04
C MET A 312 35.61 69.72 -4.91
N SER A 313 34.30 69.71 -4.98
CA SER A 313 33.46 68.98 -4.01
C SER A 313 32.30 68.20 -4.67
N LEU A 314 31.79 67.16 -3.96
CA LEU A 314 30.59 66.51 -4.32
C LEU A 314 29.44 67.00 -3.45
N VAL A 315 28.33 67.37 -4.08
CA VAL A 315 27.10 67.78 -3.42
C VAL A 315 26.13 66.60 -3.51
N GLU A 316 26.01 65.87 -2.42
CA GLU A 316 25.18 64.58 -2.36
C GLU A 316 23.70 64.87 -2.67
N ALA A 317 23.17 66.01 -2.16
CA ALA A 317 21.75 66.37 -2.34
C ALA A 317 21.32 66.53 -3.80
N THR A 318 22.22 66.90 -4.66
CA THR A 318 22.00 67.11 -6.10
C THR A 318 22.75 66.11 -6.97
N GLN A 319 23.52 65.20 -6.33
CA GLN A 319 24.39 64.25 -7.01
C GLN A 319 25.27 64.88 -8.04
N SER A 320 25.83 66.07 -7.69
CA SER A 320 26.65 66.88 -8.60
C SER A 320 28.05 67.12 -8.04
N VAL A 321 29.02 67.12 -8.94
CA VAL A 321 30.39 67.61 -8.69
C VAL A 321 30.40 69.07 -9.01
N GLU A 322 30.81 69.87 -8.05
CA GLU A 322 30.93 71.30 -8.17
C GLU A 322 32.40 71.74 -8.02
N TRP A 323 32.85 72.64 -8.89
CA TRP A 323 34.21 73.17 -8.88
C TRP A 323 34.26 74.56 -9.50
N THR A 324 35.02 75.44 -8.89
CA THR A 324 35.40 76.70 -9.45
C THR A 324 36.92 76.74 -9.43
N PRO A 325 37.60 76.48 -10.57
CA PRO A 325 39.05 76.48 -10.60
C PRO A 325 39.60 77.82 -10.19
N ALA A 326 40.65 77.86 -9.34
CA ALA A 326 41.36 79.05 -8.96
C ALA A 326 42.29 79.51 -10.11
N GLU A 327 42.79 80.75 -10.05
CA GLU A 327 43.70 81.37 -11.03
C GLU A 327 44.96 80.53 -11.29
N GLU A 328 45.48 79.86 -10.23
CA GLU A 328 46.68 79.00 -10.33
C GLU A 328 46.39 77.65 -10.95
N GLN A 329 45.10 77.33 -11.23
CA GLN A 329 44.67 76.05 -11.80
C GLN A 329 44.46 76.17 -13.32
N GLY A 330 44.55 77.33 -13.93
CA GLY A 330 44.48 77.48 -15.36
C GLY A 330 45.83 78.05 -15.93
N PRO A 331 46.17 77.65 -17.16
CA PRO A 331 45.64 76.59 -17.94
C PRO A 331 46.10 75.17 -17.45
N GLY A 332 45.25 74.15 -17.48
CA GLY A 332 45.62 72.84 -16.99
C GLY A 332 44.62 71.76 -17.38
N VAL A 333 45.05 70.49 -17.31
CA VAL A 333 44.17 69.32 -17.52
C VAL A 333 44.11 68.52 -16.22
N TYR A 334 42.89 68.37 -15.69
CA TYR A 334 42.63 67.72 -14.43
C TYR A 334 41.89 66.41 -14.68
N ARG A 335 42.34 65.37 -14.02
CA ARG A 335 41.68 64.00 -14.04
C ARG A 335 41.37 63.60 -12.64
N PHE A 336 40.16 63.11 -12.43
CA PHE A 336 39.69 62.55 -11.17
C PHE A 336 38.67 61.50 -11.42
N ASP A 337 38.41 60.60 -10.42
CA ASP A 337 37.46 59.62 -10.51
C ASP A 337 36.17 59.94 -9.75
N VAL A 338 35.04 59.76 -10.42
CA VAL A 338 33.73 59.66 -9.78
C VAL A 338 33.49 58.24 -9.46
N VAL A 339 33.26 57.92 -8.18
CA VAL A 339 32.98 56.57 -7.67
C VAL A 339 31.56 56.53 -7.21
N VAL A 340 30.81 55.56 -7.73
CA VAL A 340 29.43 55.26 -7.30
C VAL A 340 29.39 53.85 -6.74
N SER A 341 28.84 53.68 -5.55
CA SER A 341 28.75 52.39 -4.88
C SER A 341 27.34 52.15 -4.33
N ASP A 342 26.89 50.93 -4.40
CA ASP A 342 25.65 50.38 -3.76
C ASP A 342 25.87 49.90 -2.32
N GLY A 343 27.09 50.05 -1.79
CA GLY A 343 27.51 49.56 -0.49
C GLY A 343 28.22 48.19 -0.50
N LYS A 344 28.22 47.47 -1.63
CA LYS A 344 28.94 46.21 -1.84
C LYS A 344 29.89 46.27 -3.03
N LEU A 345 29.44 46.84 -4.12
CA LEU A 345 30.13 46.97 -5.39
C LEU A 345 30.29 48.41 -5.76
N GLU A 346 31.25 48.74 -6.61
CA GLU A 346 31.50 50.13 -7.04
C GLU A 346 31.79 50.22 -8.54
N THR A 347 31.40 51.33 -9.13
CA THR A 347 31.77 51.70 -10.47
C THR A 347 32.58 52.99 -10.41
N VAL A 348 33.72 52.98 -11.06
CA VAL A 348 34.63 54.13 -11.15
C VAL A 348 34.57 54.72 -12.56
N ARG A 349 34.41 56.04 -12.65
CA ARG A 349 34.44 56.79 -13.91
C ARG A 349 35.45 57.89 -13.84
N GLU A 350 36.52 57.78 -14.67
CA GLU A 350 37.48 58.92 -14.86
C GLU A 350 36.78 60.05 -15.61
N VAL A 351 36.95 61.24 -15.08
CA VAL A 351 36.49 62.50 -15.67
C VAL A 351 37.71 63.38 -15.97
N THR A 352 37.71 63.95 -17.15
CA THR A 352 38.76 64.87 -17.58
C THR A 352 38.14 66.26 -17.78
N ILE A 353 38.75 67.28 -17.15
CA ILE A 353 38.37 68.65 -17.28
C ILE A 353 39.59 69.43 -17.76
N GLU A 354 39.43 70.23 -18.81
CA GLU A 354 40.40 71.18 -19.29
C GLU A 354 40.04 72.58 -18.75
N VAL A 355 40.98 73.20 -17.98
CA VAL A 355 40.79 74.52 -17.46
C VAL A 355 41.53 75.44 -18.40
N GLU A 356 40.80 76.41 -18.96
CA GLU A 356 41.31 77.42 -19.84
C GLU A 356 41.59 78.74 -19.06
N GLU A 357 42.67 79.39 -19.39
CA GLU A 357 43.08 80.68 -18.76
C GLU A 357 42.15 81.83 -19.18
N VAL A 358 41.79 82.68 -18.23
CA VAL A 358 41.13 83.95 -18.49
C VAL A 358 42.21 85.07 -18.53
N ASN A 359 42.56 85.48 -19.72
CA ASN A 359 43.54 86.56 -19.88
C ASN A 359 43.01 87.84 -19.27
N ALA A 360 43.38 88.08 -18.03
CA ALA A 360 43.07 89.35 -17.35
C ALA A 360 44.08 90.44 -17.75
N PRO A 361 43.64 91.68 -18.01
CA PRO A 361 44.57 92.74 -18.31
C PRO A 361 45.46 92.98 -17.07
N PRO A 362 46.78 93.28 -17.29
CA PRO A 362 47.72 93.53 -16.21
C PRO A 362 47.30 94.74 -15.34
N VAL A 363 47.22 94.50 -14.01
CA VAL A 363 46.96 95.58 -13.06
C VAL A 363 48.28 96.37 -12.84
N ALA A 364 48.27 97.62 -13.18
CA ALA A 364 49.40 98.48 -12.90
C ALA A 364 49.51 98.61 -11.37
N LEU A 365 50.62 98.16 -10.81
CA LEU A 365 50.96 98.45 -9.42
C LEU A 365 51.37 99.93 -9.36
N GLU A 366 50.64 100.77 -8.57
CA GLU A 366 51.00 102.12 -8.21
C GLU A 366 52.15 102.14 -7.17
#